data_c61634bd5b8195cfd62f9696d630c8d9
#
_entry.id   c61634bd5b8195cfd62f9696d630c8d9
#
_cell.length_a   1.000
_cell.length_b   1.000
_cell.length_c   1.000
_cell.angle_alpha   90.00
_cell.angle_beta   90.00
_cell.angle_gamma   90.00
#
_symmetry.space_group_name_H-M   'P 1'
#
loop_
_entity.id
_entity.type
_entity.pdbx_description
1 polymer ?
#
loop_
_entity_poly.entity_id
_entity_poly.type
_entity_poly.pdbx_seq_one_letter_code
_entity_poly.pdbx_strand_id
1 'polypeptide(L)'
;MSALVKAGALSFALGVAVACAPAASAASGYGNFDLQIQRGTDYHTYIWVVSSCANPAPDCELITAIHRPIAGNVSYTGEAHLFDGQWVLAVDIGEGLICGGYYGQNIPTHDVFTWDPNTLAGNAASASDIGCGGAPGGVINYPFVLTRL
;
A
#
# COMPACT_ATOMS: atom_id res chain seq x y z
N MET A 1 -20.12 -55.21 58.78
CA MET A 1 -20.79 -53.98 58.34
C MET A 1 -19.82 -53.22 57.44
N SER A 2 -19.94 -53.38 56.08
CA SER A 2 -19.02 -52.85 55.13
C SER A 2 -19.69 -51.68 54.42
N ALA A 3 -19.13 -50.49 54.51
CA ALA A 3 -19.56 -49.31 53.78
C ALA A 3 -18.76 -49.14 52.44
N LEU A 4 -19.44 -49.31 51.33
CA LEU A 4 -18.89 -49.01 50.00
C LEU A 4 -18.97 -47.51 49.77
N VAL A 5 -17.78 -46.88 49.52
CA VAL A 5 -17.67 -45.50 49.02
C VAL A 5 -17.58 -45.58 47.50
N LYS A 6 -18.59 -45.02 46.79
CA LYS A 6 -18.58 -44.84 45.35
C LYS A 6 -17.86 -43.54 45.05
N ALA A 7 -16.71 -43.63 44.37
CA ALA A 7 -16.03 -42.49 43.81
C ALA A 7 -16.66 -42.16 42.43
N GLY A 8 -17.27 -40.98 42.33
CA GLY A 8 -17.76 -40.42 41.05
C GLY A 8 -16.67 -39.66 40.38
N ALA A 9 -16.28 -40.08 39.16
CA ALA A 9 -15.34 -39.34 38.30
C ALA A 9 -16.09 -38.22 37.54
N LEU A 10 -15.80 -36.96 37.87
CA LEU A 10 -16.23 -35.81 37.05
C LEU A 10 -15.24 -35.63 35.89
N SER A 11 -15.72 -35.93 34.70
CA SER A 11 -14.98 -35.61 33.44
C SER A 11 -15.28 -34.17 33.06
N PHE A 12 -14.28 -33.26 33.20
CA PHE A 12 -14.33 -31.93 32.66
C PHE A 12 -13.93 -31.98 31.16
N ALA A 13 -14.90 -31.78 30.26
CA ALA A 13 -14.64 -31.55 28.87
C ALA A 13 -14.24 -30.07 28.67
N LEU A 14 -12.94 -29.80 28.44
CA LEU A 14 -12.49 -28.48 27.97
C LEU A 14 -12.89 -28.33 26.49
N GLY A 15 -13.94 -27.58 26.24
CA GLY A 15 -14.28 -27.11 24.90
C GLY A 15 -13.36 -25.98 24.51
N VAL A 16 -12.44 -26.24 23.57
CA VAL A 16 -11.64 -25.19 22.91
C VAL A 16 -12.56 -24.47 21.91
N ALA A 17 -13.08 -23.32 22.30
CA ALA A 17 -13.74 -22.42 21.35
C ALA A 17 -12.68 -21.76 20.47
N VAL A 18 -12.51 -22.25 19.24
CA VAL A 18 -11.76 -21.55 18.21
C VAL A 18 -12.59 -20.33 17.81
N ALA A 19 -12.26 -19.17 18.34
CA ALA A 19 -12.79 -17.90 17.87
C ALA A 19 -12.23 -17.64 16.46
N CYS A 20 -13.03 -17.93 15.43
CA CYS A 20 -12.77 -17.40 14.09
C CYS A 20 -12.95 -15.89 14.19
N ALA A 21 -11.85 -15.15 14.36
CA ALA A 21 -11.85 -13.72 14.16
C ALA A 21 -12.30 -13.46 12.70
N PRO A 22 -13.33 -12.63 12.45
CA PRO A 22 -13.63 -12.23 11.09
C PRO A 22 -12.38 -11.60 10.51
N ALA A 23 -11.95 -12.07 9.32
CA ALA A 23 -10.92 -11.40 8.57
C ALA A 23 -11.39 -9.94 8.41
N ALA A 24 -10.68 -9.01 9.01
CA ALA A 24 -10.96 -7.60 8.82
C ALA A 24 -10.85 -7.35 7.33
N SER A 25 -11.97 -7.05 6.69
CA SER A 25 -12.01 -6.63 5.30
C SER A 25 -11.18 -5.36 5.24
N ALA A 26 -10.02 -5.46 4.61
CA ALA A 26 -9.13 -4.32 4.43
C ALA A 26 -9.80 -3.35 3.46
N ALA A 27 -10.56 -2.43 4.02
CA ALA A 27 -11.26 -1.43 3.26
C ALA A 27 -10.38 -0.18 3.19
N SER A 28 -9.44 -0.10 2.25
CA SER A 28 -9.07 1.21 1.74
C SER A 28 -10.29 1.84 1.08
N GLY A 29 -11.10 1.07 0.44
CA GLY A 29 -12.35 1.49 -0.20
C GLY A 29 -12.13 2.39 -1.39
N TYR A 30 -12.99 2.26 -2.40
CA TYR A 30 -12.95 3.11 -3.59
C TYR A 30 -13.13 4.59 -3.25
N GLY A 31 -12.48 5.45 -3.99
CA GLY A 31 -12.56 6.90 -3.82
C GLY A 31 -11.32 7.62 -4.30
N ASN A 32 -11.24 8.89 -3.93
CA ASN A 32 -10.12 9.75 -4.26
C ASN A 32 -9.26 10.00 -3.01
N PHE A 33 -7.97 9.90 -3.18
CA PHE A 33 -6.98 10.12 -2.12
C PHE A 33 -5.92 11.12 -2.58
N ASP A 34 -5.52 12.00 -1.69
CA ASP A 34 -4.32 12.82 -1.85
C ASP A 34 -3.12 11.99 -1.41
N LEU A 35 -2.20 11.71 -2.32
CA LEU A 35 -0.93 11.06 -2.01
C LEU A 35 0.09 12.14 -1.63
N GLN A 36 0.45 12.23 -0.37
CA GLN A 36 1.48 13.12 0.13
C GLN A 36 2.79 12.34 0.28
N ILE A 37 3.67 12.51 -0.69
CA ILE A 37 4.98 11.87 -0.72
C ILE A 37 6.07 12.94 -0.74
N GLN A 38 7.08 12.82 0.13
CA GLN A 38 8.20 13.75 0.21
C GLN A 38 9.41 13.17 -0.53
N ARG A 39 9.71 13.73 -1.70
CA ARG A 39 10.87 13.34 -2.51
C ARG A 39 11.95 14.42 -2.45
N GLY A 40 12.56 14.63 -1.27
CA GLY A 40 13.59 15.63 -1.07
C GLY A 40 13.09 17.07 -1.23
N THR A 41 13.65 17.83 -2.17
CA THR A 41 13.22 19.21 -2.49
C THR A 41 12.01 19.26 -3.40
N ASP A 42 11.66 18.15 -4.02
CA ASP A 42 10.55 18.04 -4.95
C ASP A 42 9.32 17.51 -4.22
N TYR A 43 8.33 18.37 -4.11
CA TYR A 43 7.04 18.01 -3.52
C TYR A 43 6.11 17.49 -4.61
N HIS A 44 6.13 16.17 -4.84
CA HIS A 44 5.20 15.51 -5.73
C HIS A 44 3.96 15.06 -4.97
N THR A 45 2.84 15.70 -5.26
CA THR A 45 1.53 15.22 -4.83
C THR A 45 0.78 14.65 -6.03
N TYR A 46 0.12 13.53 -5.80
CA TYR A 46 -0.77 12.92 -6.76
C TYR A 46 -2.17 12.79 -6.14
N ILE A 47 -3.17 12.84 -6.99
CA ILE A 47 -4.48 12.30 -6.63
C ILE A 47 -4.50 10.85 -7.09
N TRP A 48 -4.71 9.93 -6.16
CA TRP A 48 -5.01 8.55 -6.48
C TRP A 48 -6.51 8.37 -6.58
N VAL A 49 -6.98 7.96 -7.76
CA VAL A 49 -8.34 7.49 -7.96
C VAL A 49 -8.30 5.98 -7.80
N VAL A 50 -8.95 5.49 -6.74
CA VAL A 50 -9.01 4.08 -6.39
C VAL A 50 -10.34 3.50 -6.87
N SER A 51 -10.28 2.48 -7.70
CA SER A 51 -11.44 1.79 -8.28
C SER A 51 -11.25 0.28 -8.30
N SER A 52 -12.24 -0.47 -8.78
CA SER A 52 -12.11 -1.92 -8.91
C SER A 52 -11.15 -2.29 -10.03
N CYS A 53 -10.40 -3.38 -9.85
CA CYS A 53 -9.64 -4.03 -10.91
C CYS A 53 -10.56 -4.50 -12.05
N ALA A 54 -9.99 -4.76 -13.22
CA ALA A 54 -10.70 -5.32 -14.35
C ALA A 54 -11.37 -6.67 -14.01
N ASN A 55 -10.71 -7.46 -13.19
CA ASN A 55 -11.27 -8.65 -12.54
C ASN A 55 -11.46 -8.33 -11.05
N PRO A 56 -12.67 -7.94 -10.62
CA PRO A 56 -12.91 -7.53 -9.25
C PRO A 56 -12.60 -8.64 -8.24
N ALA A 57 -11.75 -8.32 -7.26
CA ALA A 57 -11.38 -9.20 -6.16
C ALA A 57 -11.22 -8.37 -4.88
N PRO A 58 -11.47 -8.93 -3.69
CA PRO A 58 -11.38 -8.20 -2.43
C PRO A 58 -9.96 -7.78 -2.07
N ASP A 59 -8.97 -8.37 -2.71
CA ASP A 59 -7.53 -8.13 -2.55
C ASP A 59 -6.92 -7.38 -3.74
N CYS A 60 -7.75 -6.75 -4.61
CA CYS A 60 -7.30 -5.99 -5.76
C CYS A 60 -7.99 -4.64 -5.87
N GLU A 61 -7.20 -3.57 -6.04
CA GLU A 61 -7.64 -2.21 -6.31
C GLU A 61 -6.86 -1.63 -7.50
N LEU A 62 -7.59 -1.00 -8.44
CA LEU A 62 -6.97 -0.26 -9.54
C LEU A 62 -6.68 1.17 -9.09
N ILE A 63 -5.42 1.55 -9.15
CA ILE A 63 -4.94 2.89 -8.84
C ILE A 63 -4.68 3.65 -10.13
N THR A 64 -5.29 4.82 -10.28
CA THR A 64 -4.97 5.79 -11.34
C THR A 64 -4.44 7.05 -10.68
N ALA A 65 -3.17 7.37 -10.93
CA ALA A 65 -2.49 8.53 -10.36
C ALA A 65 -2.57 9.73 -11.29
N ILE A 66 -3.06 10.85 -10.78
CA ILE A 66 -3.19 12.12 -11.49
C ILE A 66 -2.23 13.12 -10.85
N HIS A 67 -1.39 13.72 -11.66
CA HIS A 67 -0.38 14.69 -11.19
C HIS A 67 -1.01 16.01 -10.73
N ARG A 68 -0.53 16.59 -9.63
CA ARG A 68 -0.84 17.96 -9.18
C ARG A 68 0.36 18.89 -9.42
N PRO A 69 0.16 20.21 -9.68
CA PRO A 69 -1.11 20.94 -9.80
C PRO A 69 -1.76 20.86 -11.20
N ILE A 70 -1.12 20.21 -12.15
CA ILE A 70 -1.60 20.15 -13.54
C ILE A 70 -2.45 18.89 -13.70
N ALA A 71 -3.71 18.97 -13.31
CA ALA A 71 -4.69 17.90 -13.50
C ALA A 71 -5.04 17.76 -15.00
N GLY A 72 -4.18 17.14 -15.76
CA GLY A 72 -4.43 16.95 -17.20
C GLY A 72 -4.08 15.55 -17.70
N ASN A 73 -3.09 14.94 -17.09
CA ASN A 73 -2.57 13.65 -17.55
C ASN A 73 -2.52 12.64 -16.41
N VAL A 74 -2.85 11.40 -16.73
CA VAL A 74 -2.58 10.25 -15.86
C VAL A 74 -1.07 10.01 -15.85
N SER A 75 -0.45 10.05 -14.66
CA SER A 75 0.98 9.79 -14.52
C SER A 75 1.30 8.31 -14.62
N TYR A 76 0.50 7.49 -13.96
CA TYR A 76 0.59 6.03 -14.01
C TYR A 76 -0.74 5.40 -13.62
N THR A 77 -0.89 4.14 -14.01
CA THR A 77 -2.01 3.28 -13.61
C THR A 77 -1.45 1.90 -13.29
N GLY A 78 -1.95 1.27 -12.24
CA GLY A 78 -1.54 -0.07 -11.86
C GLY A 78 -2.52 -0.72 -10.90
N GLU A 79 -2.48 -2.04 -10.82
CA GLU A 79 -3.27 -2.81 -9.87
C GLU A 79 -2.48 -2.98 -8.58
N ALA A 80 -3.08 -2.57 -7.46
CA ALA A 80 -2.57 -2.83 -6.12
C ALA A 80 -3.17 -4.13 -5.61
N HIS A 81 -2.36 -4.95 -4.99
CA HIS A 81 -2.77 -6.21 -4.39
C HIS A 81 -2.52 -6.23 -2.90
N LEU A 82 -3.46 -6.78 -2.14
CA LEU A 82 -3.30 -6.97 -0.71
C LEU A 82 -2.44 -8.23 -0.47
N PHE A 83 -1.26 -8.02 0.10
CA PHE A 83 -0.32 -9.08 0.43
C PHE A 83 0.14 -8.92 1.88
N ASP A 84 0.00 -9.97 2.67
CA ASP A 84 0.39 -10.01 4.09
C ASP A 84 -0.13 -8.82 4.92
N GLY A 85 -1.38 -8.41 4.66
CA GLY A 85 -2.03 -7.32 5.36
C GLY A 85 -1.63 -5.91 4.90
N GLN A 86 -0.82 -5.78 3.86
CA GLN A 86 -0.43 -4.52 3.25
C GLN A 86 -0.84 -4.47 1.78
N TRP A 87 -1.25 -3.31 1.31
CA TRP A 87 -1.40 -3.05 -0.11
C TRP A 87 -0.03 -2.87 -0.76
N VAL A 88 0.17 -3.46 -1.93
CA VAL A 88 1.39 -3.36 -2.73
C VAL A 88 1.03 -2.98 -4.16
N LEU A 89 1.61 -1.89 -4.65
CA LEU A 89 1.48 -1.40 -6.02
C LEU A 89 2.86 -1.25 -6.64
N ALA A 90 3.11 -1.90 -7.77
CA ALA A 90 4.33 -1.73 -8.55
C ALA A 90 4.01 -1.05 -9.89
N VAL A 91 4.69 0.05 -10.19
CA VAL A 91 4.47 0.87 -11.41
C VAL A 91 5.74 1.48 -11.94
N ASP A 92 5.77 1.73 -13.25
CA ASP A 92 6.82 2.51 -13.90
C ASP A 92 6.37 3.96 -14.01
N ILE A 93 7.22 4.88 -13.57
CA ILE A 93 6.94 6.32 -13.57
C ILE A 93 7.99 7.00 -14.45
N GLY A 94 7.55 7.64 -15.55
CA GLY A 94 8.45 8.28 -16.51
C GLY A 94 9.25 9.46 -15.93
N GLU A 95 8.72 10.11 -14.92
CA GLU A 95 9.28 11.29 -14.22
C GLU A 95 9.43 11.05 -12.72
N GLY A 96 9.79 9.83 -12.33
CA GLY A 96 9.84 9.45 -10.93
C GLY A 96 10.97 10.12 -10.14
N LEU A 97 12.06 10.49 -10.79
CA LEU A 97 13.17 11.25 -10.21
C LEU A 97 13.42 12.51 -11.04
N ILE A 98 13.28 13.70 -10.44
CA ILE A 98 13.53 14.98 -11.07
C ILE A 98 14.83 15.56 -10.53
N CYS A 99 15.76 15.84 -11.44
CA CYS A 99 17.08 16.37 -11.11
C CYS A 99 17.15 17.87 -11.39
N GLY A 100 17.54 18.68 -10.40
CA GLY A 100 17.73 20.12 -10.61
C GLY A 100 16.44 20.96 -10.62
N GLY A 101 15.38 20.45 -10.00
CA GLY A 101 14.11 21.16 -9.83
C GLY A 101 13.23 21.14 -11.09
N TYR A 102 12.25 22.05 -11.16
CA TYR A 102 11.13 22.04 -12.12
C TYR A 102 11.54 22.00 -13.62
N TYR A 103 12.72 22.49 -13.97
CA TYR A 103 13.25 22.48 -15.33
C TYR A 103 14.39 21.47 -15.52
N GLY A 104 14.55 20.55 -14.57
CA GLY A 104 15.63 19.59 -14.57
C GLY A 104 15.38 18.37 -15.48
N GLN A 105 16.33 17.45 -15.43
CA GLN A 105 16.23 16.17 -16.13
C GLN A 105 15.26 15.25 -15.40
N ASN A 106 14.30 14.68 -16.14
CA ASN A 106 13.43 13.63 -15.64
C ASN A 106 14.06 12.26 -15.89
N ILE A 107 14.10 11.42 -14.86
CA ILE A 107 14.63 10.07 -14.93
C ILE A 107 13.49 9.10 -14.62
N PRO A 108 13.25 8.11 -15.48
CA PRO A 108 12.27 7.06 -15.20
C PRO A 108 12.65 6.23 -13.97
N THR A 109 11.64 5.82 -13.22
CA THR A 109 11.80 4.97 -12.06
C THR A 109 10.81 3.82 -12.10
N HIS A 110 11.19 2.71 -11.47
CA HIS A 110 10.29 1.63 -11.08
C HIS A 110 9.97 1.79 -9.60
N ASP A 111 8.73 2.14 -9.30
CA ASP A 111 8.30 2.43 -7.94
C ASP A 111 7.43 1.29 -7.38
N VAL A 112 7.76 0.87 -6.15
CA VAL A 112 6.95 -0.06 -5.38
C VAL A 112 6.40 0.67 -4.16
N PHE A 113 5.09 0.87 -4.14
CA PHE A 113 4.37 1.45 -3.02
C PHE A 113 3.83 0.35 -2.12
N THR A 114 4.06 0.48 -0.82
CA THR A 114 3.48 -0.40 0.20
C THR A 114 2.80 0.44 1.27
N TRP A 115 1.55 0.11 1.66
CA TRP A 115 0.85 0.85 2.70
C TRP A 115 -0.10 -0.02 3.52
N ASP A 116 -0.31 0.40 4.75
CA ASP A 116 -1.28 -0.22 5.65
C ASP A 116 -2.70 0.28 5.33
N PRO A 117 -3.68 -0.62 5.15
CA PRO A 117 -5.04 -0.25 4.79
C PRO A 117 -5.79 0.56 5.86
N ASN A 118 -5.37 0.48 7.12
CA ASN A 118 -6.06 1.14 8.23
C ASN A 118 -5.49 2.52 8.52
N THR A 119 -4.15 2.65 8.51
CA THR A 119 -3.47 3.92 8.79
C THR A 119 -3.27 4.77 7.55
N LEU A 120 -3.33 4.17 6.37
CA LEU A 120 -3.06 4.79 5.06
C LEU A 120 -1.64 5.38 4.96
N ALA A 121 -0.77 5.03 5.88
CA ALA A 121 0.64 5.37 5.86
C ALA A 121 1.45 4.27 5.15
N GLY A 122 2.47 4.67 4.41
CA GLY A 122 3.24 3.75 3.61
C GLY A 122 4.63 4.24 3.25
N ASN A 123 5.29 3.46 2.41
CA ASN A 123 6.59 3.74 1.85
C ASN A 123 6.64 3.44 0.36
N ALA A 124 7.26 4.30 -0.42
CA ALA A 124 7.56 4.10 -1.83
C ALA A 124 9.05 3.81 -2.00
N ALA A 125 9.39 2.62 -2.47
CA ALA A 125 10.73 2.26 -2.90
C ALA A 125 10.87 2.60 -4.38
N SER A 126 11.63 3.65 -4.72
CA SER A 126 11.81 4.16 -6.08
C SER A 126 13.18 3.76 -6.60
N ALA A 127 13.22 2.90 -7.60
CA ALA A 127 14.43 2.39 -8.23
C ALA A 127 14.68 3.10 -9.56
N SER A 128 15.91 3.53 -9.82
CA SER A 128 16.35 4.09 -11.10
C SER A 128 17.65 3.44 -11.58
N ASP A 129 17.83 3.29 -12.88
CA ASP A 129 19.05 2.76 -13.50
C ASP A 129 20.20 3.76 -13.45
N ILE A 130 19.87 5.04 -13.48
CA ILE A 130 20.81 6.15 -13.38
C ILE A 130 20.33 7.17 -12.37
N GLY A 131 21.27 7.87 -11.72
CA GLY A 131 21.00 8.99 -10.83
C GLY A 131 21.19 10.36 -11.52
N CYS A 132 20.95 11.42 -10.77
CA CYS A 132 21.13 12.79 -11.25
C CYS A 132 22.57 13.07 -11.66
N GLY A 133 22.75 13.77 -12.79
CA GLY A 133 24.07 14.11 -13.31
C GLY A 133 24.87 12.90 -13.83
N GLY A 134 24.22 11.80 -14.16
CA GLY A 134 24.87 10.57 -14.63
C GLY A 134 25.50 9.72 -13.52
N ALA A 135 25.14 9.97 -12.26
CA ALA A 135 25.53 9.12 -11.15
C ALA A 135 24.96 7.70 -11.33
N PRO A 136 25.55 6.68 -10.68
CA PRO A 136 24.93 5.36 -10.63
C PRO A 136 23.50 5.43 -10.08
N GLY A 137 22.61 4.62 -10.64
CA GLY A 137 21.25 4.45 -10.13
C GLY A 137 21.22 3.77 -8.76
N GLY A 138 20.05 3.62 -8.23
CA GLY A 138 19.84 3.02 -6.93
C GLY A 138 18.37 2.98 -6.52
N VAL A 139 18.14 2.63 -5.26
CA VAL A 139 16.80 2.62 -4.67
C VAL A 139 16.74 3.68 -3.59
N ILE A 140 15.75 4.56 -3.68
CA ILE A 140 15.46 5.57 -2.65
C ILE A 140 14.11 5.26 -2.05
N ASN A 141 14.00 5.37 -0.72
CA ASN A 141 12.76 5.14 -0.01
C ASN A 141 12.14 6.47 0.43
N TYR A 142 10.87 6.64 0.14
CA TYR A 142 10.10 7.83 0.47
C TYR A 142 8.87 7.46 1.31
N PRO A 143 8.76 7.93 2.55
CA PRO A 143 7.53 7.76 3.29
C PRO A 143 6.40 8.58 2.66
N PHE A 144 5.18 8.07 2.75
CA PHE A 144 4.00 8.77 2.29
C PHE A 144 2.78 8.51 3.19
N VAL A 145 1.77 9.34 3.02
CA VAL A 145 0.46 9.20 3.63
C VAL A 145 -0.61 9.45 2.57
N LEU A 146 -1.66 8.64 2.59
CA LEU A 146 -2.87 8.85 1.81
C LEU A 146 -3.91 9.55 2.67
N THR A 147 -4.47 10.64 2.17
CA THR A 147 -5.57 11.37 2.81
C THR A 147 -6.79 11.31 1.91
N ARG A 148 -7.92 10.84 2.44
CA ARG A 148 -9.17 10.76 1.66
C ARG A 148 -9.66 12.17 1.34
N LEU A 149 -10.08 12.40 0.07
CA LEU A 149 -10.63 13.65 -0.43
C LEU A 149 -12.16 13.67 -0.34
#